data_db16c8ed5dcf859f8f1f1a04c6c18f1a
#
_entry.id   db16c8ed5dcf859f8f1f1a04c6c18f1a
#
_cell.length_a   1.000
_cell.length_b   1.000
_cell.length_c   1.000
_cell.angle_alpha   90.00
_cell.angle_beta   90.00
_cell.angle_gamma   90.00
#
_symmetry.space_group_name_H-M   'P 1'
#
loop_
_entity.id
_entity.type
_entity.pdbx_description
1 polymer ?
#
loop_
_entity_poly.entity_id
_entity_poly.type
_entity_poly.pdbx_seq_one_letter_code
_entity_poly.pdbx_strand_id
1 'polypeptide(L)'
;MQAWVLITGGAKRLGRATCLGFAKAGWNVACHFNASGAECEQLQAEIASLYPSVQFLGLKAQLASNSDVEHLFKSLTHTTGPDLMCVVNNASLFEPDTADAFDQEQALEQLRVNLLAPMRLGQLMFDLHKNRPTGASAITPSLVHILDQKVFNLNPDYFSYTLSKLALERAVGLQAQGLAPTIRVNAVAPGLLYPSGPQTLDNFKKAGSVNLLQQPIDPEHVVQCILFLAQNPALTGTTLRADNGQHLVPLERDVMNVVDQLLKGQ
;
A
#
# COMPACT_ATOMS: atom_id res chain seq x y z
N MET A 1 15.65 3.54 -20.66
CA MET A 1 15.95 3.01 -19.29
C MET A 1 14.70 2.39 -18.73
N GLN A 2 14.82 1.35 -17.89
CA GLN A 2 13.66 0.73 -17.24
C GLN A 2 13.16 1.64 -16.09
N ALA A 3 11.85 1.80 -15.99
CA ALA A 3 11.24 2.59 -14.91
C ALA A 3 11.48 1.91 -13.55
N TRP A 4 11.61 2.72 -12.50
CA TRP A 4 11.68 2.30 -11.11
C TRP A 4 10.35 2.49 -10.37
N VAL A 5 10.06 1.56 -9.48
CA VAL A 5 8.99 1.70 -8.49
C VAL A 5 9.56 1.63 -7.08
N LEU A 6 9.12 2.52 -6.19
CA LEU A 6 9.31 2.38 -4.74
C LEU A 6 8.08 1.70 -4.15
N ILE A 7 8.26 0.61 -3.39
CA ILE A 7 7.18 -0.05 -2.65
C ILE A 7 7.49 0.03 -1.16
N THR A 8 6.70 0.81 -0.40
CA THR A 8 6.89 0.89 1.04
C THR A 8 6.33 -0.35 1.72
N GLY A 9 7.07 -0.90 2.72
CA GLY A 9 6.73 -2.18 3.33
C GLY A 9 6.77 -3.35 2.34
N GLY A 10 7.74 -3.30 1.39
CA GLY A 10 7.83 -4.20 0.24
C GLY A 10 8.31 -5.62 0.56
N ALA A 11 8.85 -5.88 1.76
CA ALA A 11 9.51 -7.16 2.04
C ALA A 11 8.56 -8.33 2.34
N LYS A 12 7.29 -8.06 2.71
CA LYS A 12 6.33 -9.08 3.16
C LYS A 12 4.94 -8.90 2.55
N ARG A 13 4.12 -9.95 2.62
CA ARG A 13 2.67 -9.93 2.30
C ARG A 13 2.40 -9.25 0.94
N LEU A 14 1.41 -8.32 0.90
CA LEU A 14 1.04 -7.62 -0.33
C LEU A 14 2.21 -6.82 -0.92
N GLY A 15 3.05 -6.20 -0.08
CA GLY A 15 4.23 -5.47 -0.54
C GLY A 15 5.20 -6.36 -1.33
N ARG A 16 5.47 -7.60 -0.83
CA ARG A 16 6.30 -8.60 -1.53
C ARG A 16 5.66 -9.03 -2.85
N ALA A 17 4.36 -9.33 -2.84
CA ALA A 17 3.64 -9.68 -4.06
C ALA A 17 3.69 -8.54 -5.08
N THR A 18 3.57 -7.29 -4.62
CA THR A 18 3.69 -6.09 -5.46
C THR A 18 5.09 -5.95 -6.04
N CYS A 19 6.17 -6.16 -5.26
CA CYS A 19 7.54 -6.17 -5.77
C CYS A 19 7.73 -7.19 -6.90
N LEU A 20 7.25 -8.43 -6.71
CA LEU A 20 7.31 -9.48 -7.72
C LEU A 20 6.49 -9.12 -8.96
N GLY A 21 5.30 -8.57 -8.79
CA GLY A 21 4.45 -8.15 -9.91
C GLY A 21 5.08 -7.06 -10.77
N PHE A 22 5.69 -6.03 -10.15
CA PHE A 22 6.42 -5.00 -10.89
C PHE A 22 7.68 -5.56 -11.58
N ALA A 23 8.44 -6.43 -10.90
CA ALA A 23 9.59 -7.11 -11.50
C ALA A 23 9.18 -7.94 -12.73
N LYS A 24 8.09 -8.71 -12.63
CA LYS A 24 7.50 -9.47 -13.75
C LYS A 24 7.06 -8.56 -14.90
N ALA A 25 6.60 -7.35 -14.61
CA ALA A 25 6.26 -6.33 -15.61
C ALA A 25 7.47 -5.57 -16.16
N GLY A 26 8.71 -5.95 -15.78
CA GLY A 26 9.95 -5.38 -16.29
C GLY A 26 10.37 -4.06 -15.63
N TRP A 27 9.83 -3.71 -14.46
CA TRP A 27 10.24 -2.55 -13.70
C TRP A 27 11.37 -2.89 -12.74
N ASN A 28 12.29 -1.95 -12.56
CA ASN A 28 13.24 -2.01 -11.46
C ASN A 28 12.53 -1.72 -10.14
N VAL A 29 12.93 -2.39 -9.05
CA VAL A 29 12.22 -2.40 -7.78
C VAL A 29 13.07 -1.83 -6.65
N ALA A 30 12.57 -0.80 -5.99
CA ALA A 30 13.07 -0.34 -4.70
C ALA A 30 12.11 -0.82 -3.59
N CYS A 31 12.59 -1.72 -2.76
CA CYS A 31 11.86 -2.32 -1.66
C CYS A 31 12.21 -1.62 -0.35
N HIS A 32 11.31 -0.80 0.18
CA HIS A 32 11.49 -0.25 1.51
C HIS A 32 11.02 -1.25 2.58
N PHE A 33 11.78 -1.33 3.69
CA PHE A 33 11.45 -2.10 4.89
C PHE A 33 11.89 -1.34 6.16
N ASN A 34 11.28 -1.66 7.31
CA ASN A 34 11.74 -1.18 8.61
C ASN A 34 12.58 -2.27 9.32
N ALA A 35 11.95 -3.35 9.77
CA ALA A 35 12.59 -4.44 10.53
C ALA A 35 12.83 -5.72 9.71
N SER A 36 12.29 -5.83 8.49
CA SER A 36 12.25 -7.05 7.68
C SER A 36 13.44 -7.14 6.70
N GLY A 37 14.67 -6.99 7.19
CA GLY A 37 15.89 -7.02 6.35
C GLY A 37 16.12 -8.39 5.70
N ALA A 38 16.01 -9.47 6.48
CA ALA A 38 16.23 -10.82 5.96
C ALA A 38 15.22 -11.20 4.86
N GLU A 39 13.96 -10.82 5.01
CA GLU A 39 12.94 -11.05 3.99
C GLU A 39 13.17 -10.19 2.74
N CYS A 40 13.73 -8.98 2.90
CA CYS A 40 14.11 -8.13 1.77
C CYS A 40 15.28 -8.76 0.97
N GLU A 41 16.28 -9.33 1.65
CA GLU A 41 17.40 -10.04 1.01
C GLU A 41 16.93 -11.30 0.27
N GLN A 42 16.01 -12.08 0.87
CA GLN A 42 15.40 -13.23 0.22
C GLN A 42 14.62 -12.82 -1.03
N LEU A 43 13.85 -11.74 -0.96
CA LEU A 43 13.11 -11.21 -2.11
C LEU A 43 14.05 -10.72 -3.21
N GLN A 44 15.17 -10.08 -2.86
CA GLN A 44 16.20 -9.66 -3.81
C GLN A 44 16.77 -10.87 -4.57
N ALA A 45 17.15 -11.93 -3.85
CA ALA A 45 17.68 -13.14 -4.47
C ALA A 45 16.65 -13.81 -5.41
N GLU A 46 15.38 -13.84 -5.00
CA GLU A 46 14.30 -14.39 -5.81
C GLU A 46 14.07 -13.57 -7.09
N ILE A 47 14.00 -12.24 -6.99
CA ILE A 47 13.83 -11.36 -8.15
C ILE A 47 15.02 -11.48 -9.09
N ALA A 48 16.25 -11.53 -8.58
CA ALA A 48 17.46 -11.70 -9.40
C ALA A 48 17.44 -13.04 -10.16
N SER A 49 16.91 -14.10 -9.55
CA SER A 49 16.77 -15.41 -10.19
C SER A 49 15.69 -15.43 -11.27
N LEU A 50 14.51 -14.88 -10.98
CA LEU A 50 13.34 -14.95 -11.86
C LEU A 50 13.39 -13.89 -12.98
N TYR A 51 13.94 -12.72 -12.69
CA TYR A 51 13.96 -11.55 -13.58
C TYR A 51 15.35 -10.91 -13.65
N PRO A 52 16.36 -11.57 -14.24
CA PRO A 52 17.76 -11.14 -14.18
C PRO A 52 18.06 -9.78 -14.84
N SER A 53 17.15 -9.24 -15.65
CA SER A 53 17.26 -7.89 -16.22
C SER A 53 16.74 -6.78 -15.30
N VAL A 54 16.09 -7.13 -14.19
CA VAL A 54 15.51 -6.19 -13.25
C VAL A 54 16.52 -5.86 -12.15
N GLN A 55 16.73 -4.57 -11.89
CA GLN A 55 17.51 -4.13 -10.75
C GLN A 55 16.65 -4.08 -9.49
N PHE A 56 17.27 -4.43 -8.36
CA PHE A 56 16.60 -4.39 -7.04
C PHE A 56 17.43 -3.56 -6.06
N LEU A 57 16.75 -2.73 -5.26
CA LEU A 57 17.36 -1.92 -4.22
C LEU A 57 16.57 -2.09 -2.90
N GLY A 58 17.21 -2.66 -1.88
CA GLY A 58 16.67 -2.74 -0.53
C GLY A 58 16.98 -1.46 0.26
N LEU A 59 15.96 -0.84 0.87
CA LEU A 59 16.09 0.44 1.59
C LEU A 59 15.45 0.33 2.97
N LYS A 60 16.27 0.50 4.03
CA LYS A 60 15.79 0.53 5.42
C LYS A 60 15.45 1.96 5.82
N ALA A 61 14.26 2.18 6.38
CA ALA A 61 13.85 3.45 6.99
C ALA A 61 12.73 3.25 8.01
N GLN A 62 12.52 4.24 8.89
CA GLN A 62 11.37 4.30 9.80
C GLN A 62 10.39 5.37 9.30
N LEU A 63 9.26 4.98 8.71
CA LEU A 63 8.32 5.91 8.10
C LEU A 63 7.58 6.84 9.09
N ALA A 64 7.61 6.53 10.38
CA ALA A 64 7.12 7.45 11.41
C ALA A 64 8.02 8.69 11.59
N SER A 65 9.25 8.65 11.07
CA SER A 65 10.25 9.74 11.11
C SER A 65 10.29 10.47 9.76
N ASN A 66 9.97 11.76 9.73
CA ASN A 66 10.04 12.57 8.49
C ASN A 66 11.48 12.63 7.94
N SER A 67 12.49 12.75 8.81
CA SER A 67 13.90 12.75 8.39
C SER A 67 14.30 11.44 7.71
N ASP A 68 13.79 10.30 8.20
CA ASP A 68 14.08 8.99 7.60
C ASP A 68 13.40 8.85 6.24
N VAL A 69 12.17 9.37 6.08
CA VAL A 69 11.48 9.42 4.78
C VAL A 69 12.27 10.25 3.77
N GLU A 70 12.81 11.40 4.17
CA GLU A 70 13.64 12.24 3.31
C GLU A 70 14.96 11.56 2.93
N HIS A 71 15.64 10.93 3.90
CA HIS A 71 16.87 10.16 3.64
C HIS A 71 16.63 8.97 2.72
N LEU A 72 15.54 8.22 2.96
CA LEU A 72 15.09 7.13 2.07
C LEU A 72 14.95 7.62 0.64
N PHE A 73 14.20 8.70 0.44
CA PHE A 73 13.94 9.24 -0.90
C PHE A 73 15.20 9.78 -1.57
N LYS A 74 16.06 10.47 -0.82
CA LYS A 74 17.34 10.96 -1.31
C LYS A 74 18.27 9.81 -1.73
N SER A 75 18.40 8.76 -0.92
CA SER A 75 19.19 7.57 -1.24
C SER A 75 18.67 6.86 -2.48
N LEU A 76 17.35 6.72 -2.58
CA LEU A 76 16.69 6.13 -3.74
C LEU A 76 16.99 6.94 -5.02
N THR A 77 16.75 8.25 -5.00
CA THR A 77 16.89 9.11 -6.18
C THR A 77 18.33 9.34 -6.58
N HIS A 78 19.32 9.12 -5.70
CA HIS A 78 20.72 9.07 -6.09
C HIS A 78 21.01 7.93 -7.10
N THR A 79 20.33 6.80 -6.96
CA THR A 79 20.46 5.64 -7.86
C THR A 79 19.52 5.73 -9.06
N THR A 80 18.27 6.11 -8.84
CA THR A 80 17.21 6.03 -9.85
C THR A 80 17.07 7.31 -10.68
N GLY A 81 17.45 8.45 -10.12
CA GLY A 81 17.21 9.76 -10.74
C GLY A 81 15.73 9.92 -11.13
N PRO A 82 15.45 10.53 -12.29
CA PRO A 82 14.11 10.77 -12.79
C PRO A 82 13.41 9.52 -13.35
N ASP A 83 14.06 8.34 -13.31
CA ASP A 83 13.45 7.08 -13.72
C ASP A 83 12.61 6.44 -12.62
N LEU A 84 12.57 7.02 -11.41
CA LEU A 84 11.58 6.69 -10.38
C LEU A 84 10.19 7.17 -10.84
N MET A 85 9.38 6.25 -11.36
CA MET A 85 8.12 6.57 -12.03
C MET A 85 6.88 6.20 -11.22
N CYS A 86 7.04 5.40 -10.16
CA CYS A 86 5.92 5.02 -9.31
C CYS A 86 6.35 4.92 -7.84
N VAL A 87 5.47 5.37 -6.94
CA VAL A 87 5.55 5.06 -5.50
C VAL A 87 4.26 4.35 -5.10
N VAL A 88 4.40 3.13 -4.58
CA VAL A 88 3.31 2.38 -3.96
C VAL A 88 3.41 2.53 -2.44
N ASN A 89 2.51 3.30 -1.85
CA ASN A 89 2.40 3.50 -0.42
C ASN A 89 1.62 2.33 0.19
N ASN A 90 2.35 1.22 0.46
CA ASN A 90 1.79 -0.02 0.99
C ASN A 90 2.07 -0.22 2.48
N ALA A 91 3.15 0.34 3.04
CA ALA A 91 3.43 0.23 4.47
C ALA A 91 2.26 0.73 5.32
N SER A 92 1.94 0.00 6.38
CA SER A 92 0.86 0.35 7.28
C SER A 92 1.12 -0.22 8.67
N LEU A 93 0.76 0.54 9.70
CA LEU A 93 0.55 0.05 11.06
C LEU A 93 -0.94 -0.28 11.22
N PHE A 94 -1.22 -1.39 11.89
CA PHE A 94 -2.56 -1.92 12.11
C PHE A 94 -2.66 -2.43 13.55
N GLU A 95 -2.88 -1.49 14.48
CA GLU A 95 -2.95 -1.78 15.90
C GLU A 95 -4.37 -1.63 16.41
N PRO A 96 -4.83 -2.53 17.30
CA PRO A 96 -6.20 -2.53 17.79
C PRO A 96 -6.41 -1.40 18.80
N ASP A 97 -7.52 -0.70 18.65
CA ASP A 97 -8.10 0.25 19.61
C ASP A 97 -9.58 0.47 19.31
N THR A 98 -10.25 1.19 20.20
CA THR A 98 -11.68 1.56 20.08
C THR A 98 -11.86 3.01 20.51
N ALA A 99 -13.01 3.62 20.20
CA ALA A 99 -13.27 5.02 20.56
C ALA A 99 -13.34 5.26 22.09
N ASP A 100 -13.71 4.25 22.86
CA ASP A 100 -13.77 4.28 24.34
C ASP A 100 -12.47 3.85 25.03
N ALA A 101 -11.51 3.29 24.25
CA ALA A 101 -10.16 2.91 24.67
C ALA A 101 -9.11 3.50 23.72
N PHE A 102 -9.19 4.81 23.50
CA PHE A 102 -8.33 5.55 22.58
C PHE A 102 -6.96 5.85 23.20
N ASP A 103 -5.90 5.47 22.50
CA ASP A 103 -4.52 5.82 22.82
C ASP A 103 -3.96 6.83 21.82
N GLN A 104 -3.71 8.05 22.29
CA GLN A 104 -3.25 9.15 21.44
C GLN A 104 -1.87 8.87 20.80
N GLU A 105 -0.93 8.29 21.54
CA GLU A 105 0.42 8.05 21.01
C GLU A 105 0.40 6.96 19.94
N GLN A 106 -0.34 5.88 20.16
CA GLN A 106 -0.57 4.84 19.16
C GLN A 106 -1.25 5.41 17.90
N ALA A 107 -2.27 6.26 18.09
CA ALA A 107 -2.98 6.91 16.98
C ALA A 107 -2.04 7.82 16.17
N LEU A 108 -1.20 8.62 16.84
CA LEU A 108 -0.21 9.48 16.18
C LEU A 108 0.81 8.67 15.39
N GLU A 109 1.27 7.53 15.90
CA GLU A 109 2.20 6.66 15.18
C GLU A 109 1.56 6.07 13.93
N GLN A 110 0.31 5.59 14.04
CA GLN A 110 -0.46 5.12 12.88
C GLN A 110 -0.67 6.23 11.84
N LEU A 111 -1.00 7.45 12.27
CA LEU A 111 -1.14 8.60 11.36
C LEU A 111 0.19 8.95 10.66
N ARG A 112 1.32 8.92 11.39
CA ARG A 112 2.64 9.20 10.79
C ARG A 112 2.97 8.21 9.67
N VAL A 113 2.77 6.91 9.90
CA VAL A 113 3.09 5.86 8.92
C VAL A 113 2.05 5.78 7.81
N ASN A 114 0.75 5.74 8.17
CA ASN A 114 -0.31 5.43 7.22
C ASN A 114 -0.75 6.64 6.37
N LEU A 115 -0.52 7.88 6.85
CA LEU A 115 -0.97 9.10 6.20
C LEU A 115 0.20 10.05 5.89
N LEU A 116 0.95 10.50 6.91
CA LEU A 116 1.91 11.60 6.71
C LEU A 116 3.11 11.18 5.85
N ALA A 117 3.63 9.97 5.99
CA ALA A 117 4.70 9.45 5.13
C ALA A 117 4.26 9.36 3.65
N PRO A 118 3.07 8.80 3.29
CA PRO A 118 2.50 8.92 1.94
C PRO A 118 2.39 10.35 1.41
N MET A 119 1.97 11.30 2.25
CA MET A 119 1.88 12.73 1.86
C MET A 119 3.28 13.28 1.54
N ARG A 120 4.26 13.00 2.41
CA ARG A 120 5.64 13.46 2.19
C ARG A 120 6.28 12.84 0.96
N LEU A 121 6.12 11.52 0.74
CA LEU A 121 6.60 10.85 -0.47
C LEU A 121 5.95 11.43 -1.74
N GLY A 122 4.67 11.80 -1.68
CA GLY A 122 3.98 12.47 -2.77
C GLY A 122 4.59 13.82 -3.11
N GLN A 123 4.90 14.65 -2.10
CA GLN A 123 5.58 15.93 -2.29
C GLN A 123 6.98 15.75 -2.89
N LEU A 124 7.76 14.80 -2.37
CA LEU A 124 9.11 14.51 -2.87
C LEU A 124 9.10 14.02 -4.33
N MET A 125 8.12 13.18 -4.69
CA MET A 125 7.90 12.76 -6.08
C MET A 125 7.54 13.95 -6.97
N PHE A 126 6.69 14.85 -6.52
CA PHE A 126 6.36 16.06 -7.26
C PHE A 126 7.61 16.93 -7.48
N ASP A 127 8.41 17.16 -6.45
CA ASP A 127 9.64 17.95 -6.55
C ASP A 127 10.65 17.34 -7.52
N LEU A 128 10.74 16.01 -7.59
CA LEU A 128 11.58 15.30 -8.55
C LEU A 128 11.15 15.52 -10.00
N HIS A 129 9.85 15.65 -10.26
CA HIS A 129 9.28 15.65 -11.61
C HIS A 129 8.72 17.00 -12.09
N LYS A 130 8.57 18.01 -11.22
CA LYS A 130 7.90 19.30 -11.57
C LYS A 130 8.50 20.05 -12.75
N ASN A 131 9.79 19.83 -13.05
CA ASN A 131 10.47 20.45 -14.17
C ASN A 131 10.64 19.50 -15.38
N ARG A 132 10.00 18.32 -15.35
CA ARG A 132 10.07 17.36 -16.45
C ARG A 132 9.26 17.87 -17.65
N PRO A 133 9.84 17.87 -18.88
CA PRO A 133 9.07 18.24 -20.06
C PRO A 133 7.85 17.34 -20.25
N THR A 134 6.73 17.90 -20.64
CA THR A 134 5.51 17.15 -20.97
C THR A 134 5.81 16.18 -22.11
N GLY A 135 5.45 14.91 -21.99
CA GLY A 135 5.69 13.89 -23.02
C GLY A 135 7.12 13.30 -23.02
N ALA A 136 7.97 13.65 -22.05
CA ALA A 136 9.34 13.12 -21.95
C ALA A 136 9.43 11.60 -21.72
N SER A 137 8.33 10.93 -21.38
CA SER A 137 8.24 9.48 -21.20
C SER A 137 6.84 8.98 -21.56
N ALA A 138 6.76 7.72 -21.99
CA ALA A 138 5.49 7.01 -22.20
C ALA A 138 4.70 6.80 -20.90
N ILE A 139 5.37 6.86 -19.73
CA ILE A 139 4.77 6.68 -18.42
C ILE A 139 4.74 8.02 -17.69
N THR A 140 3.56 8.48 -17.27
CA THR A 140 3.41 9.61 -16.37
C THR A 140 3.67 9.15 -14.93
N PRO A 141 4.49 9.88 -14.15
CA PRO A 141 4.76 9.53 -12.75
C PRO A 141 3.47 9.34 -11.94
N SER A 142 3.47 8.38 -11.02
CA SER A 142 2.26 8.03 -10.29
C SER A 142 2.50 7.68 -8.82
N LEU A 143 1.49 7.96 -7.99
CA LEU A 143 1.36 7.44 -6.64
C LEU A 143 0.19 6.45 -6.61
N VAL A 144 0.38 5.31 -5.96
CA VAL A 144 -0.69 4.36 -5.66
C VAL A 144 -0.73 4.13 -4.15
N HIS A 145 -1.80 4.55 -3.51
CA HIS A 145 -2.01 4.33 -2.07
C HIS A 145 -2.73 3.00 -1.84
N ILE A 146 -2.25 2.22 -0.87
CA ILE A 146 -2.96 1.02 -0.43
C ILE A 146 -3.84 1.40 0.76
N LEU A 147 -5.14 1.38 0.50
CA LEU A 147 -6.20 1.61 1.49
C LEU A 147 -6.62 0.30 2.16
N ASP A 148 -7.86 0.24 2.53
CA ASP A 148 -8.56 -0.93 3.06
C ASP A 148 -10.05 -0.81 2.66
N GLN A 149 -10.73 -1.93 2.39
CA GLN A 149 -12.18 -1.93 2.15
C GLN A 149 -12.96 -1.29 3.31
N LYS A 150 -12.38 -1.31 4.51
CA LYS A 150 -12.94 -0.76 5.74
C LYS A 150 -13.31 0.73 5.63
N VAL A 151 -12.65 1.50 4.75
CA VAL A 151 -13.01 2.91 4.50
C VAL A 151 -14.38 3.06 3.82
N PHE A 152 -14.91 1.98 3.24
CA PHE A 152 -16.25 1.91 2.60
C PHE A 152 -17.25 1.07 3.39
N ASN A 153 -16.81 0.40 4.47
CA ASN A 153 -17.63 -0.48 5.32
C ASN A 153 -17.19 -0.34 6.78
N LEU A 154 -17.64 0.74 7.42
CA LEU A 154 -17.18 1.13 8.75
C LEU A 154 -17.71 0.19 9.83
N ASN A 155 -16.86 -0.11 10.79
CA ASN A 155 -17.18 -0.74 12.07
C ASN A 155 -16.27 -0.15 13.16
N PRO A 156 -16.58 -0.31 14.46
CA PRO A 156 -15.89 0.38 15.55
C PRO A 156 -14.48 -0.15 15.85
N ASP A 157 -14.10 -1.33 15.36
CA ASP A 157 -12.81 -1.94 15.65
C ASP A 157 -11.67 -1.26 14.88
N TYR A 158 -10.48 -1.22 15.45
CA TYR A 158 -9.29 -0.59 14.86
C TYR A 158 -9.55 0.88 14.54
N PHE A 159 -10.02 1.63 15.54
CA PHE A 159 -10.52 2.99 15.39
C PHE A 159 -9.50 3.94 14.78
N SER A 160 -8.30 4.04 15.38
CA SER A 160 -7.24 4.95 14.90
C SER A 160 -6.69 4.54 13.52
N TYR A 161 -6.55 3.23 13.28
CA TYR A 161 -6.21 2.73 11.96
C TYR A 161 -7.23 3.16 10.92
N THR A 162 -8.51 2.96 11.21
CA THR A 162 -9.60 3.32 10.30
C THR A 162 -9.59 4.81 9.99
N LEU A 163 -9.40 5.67 11.01
CA LEU A 163 -9.27 7.13 10.83
C LEU A 163 -8.10 7.47 9.91
N SER A 164 -6.94 6.82 10.08
CA SER A 164 -5.77 7.04 9.23
C SER A 164 -6.03 6.68 7.75
N LYS A 165 -6.75 5.58 7.50
CA LYS A 165 -7.11 5.13 6.15
C LYS A 165 -8.24 5.96 5.53
N LEU A 166 -9.21 6.44 6.31
CA LEU A 166 -10.23 7.39 5.85
C LEU A 166 -9.59 8.71 5.39
N ALA A 167 -8.64 9.23 6.19
CA ALA A 167 -7.90 10.44 5.83
C ALA A 167 -7.07 10.23 4.55
N LEU A 168 -6.40 9.08 4.40
CA LEU A 168 -5.64 8.73 3.21
C LEU A 168 -6.55 8.59 1.97
N GLU A 169 -7.76 8.01 2.13
CA GLU A 169 -8.73 7.91 1.04
C GLU A 169 -9.14 9.29 0.53
N ARG A 170 -9.46 10.22 1.42
CA ARG A 170 -9.81 11.59 1.03
C ARG A 170 -8.61 12.34 0.42
N ALA A 171 -7.41 12.05 0.89
CA ALA A 171 -6.18 12.64 0.34
C ALA A 171 -5.91 12.23 -1.12
N VAL A 172 -6.42 11.09 -1.61
CA VAL A 172 -6.27 10.66 -3.01
C VAL A 172 -6.75 11.74 -3.97
N GLY A 173 -7.98 12.23 -3.80
CA GLY A 173 -8.54 13.29 -4.64
C GLY A 173 -7.83 14.63 -4.49
N LEU A 174 -7.48 15.02 -3.26
CA LEU A 174 -6.77 16.27 -2.97
C LEU A 174 -5.36 16.27 -3.58
N GLN A 175 -4.61 15.18 -3.45
CA GLN A 175 -3.30 15.05 -4.07
C GLN A 175 -3.39 14.98 -5.59
N ALA A 176 -4.38 14.28 -6.15
CA ALA A 176 -4.61 14.25 -7.59
C ALA A 176 -4.82 15.66 -8.16
N GLN A 177 -5.60 16.51 -7.48
CA GLN A 177 -5.80 17.91 -7.87
C GLN A 177 -4.54 18.75 -7.70
N GLY A 178 -3.84 18.61 -6.57
CA GLY A 178 -2.70 19.46 -6.23
C GLY A 178 -1.41 19.11 -6.96
N LEU A 179 -1.23 17.86 -7.41
CA LEU A 179 -0.01 17.39 -8.06
C LEU A 179 -0.13 17.23 -9.59
N ALA A 180 -1.34 17.42 -10.13
CA ALA A 180 -1.55 17.41 -11.57
C ALA A 180 -0.92 18.65 -12.21
N PRO A 181 -0.48 18.60 -13.48
CA PRO A 181 -0.42 17.42 -14.36
C PRO A 181 0.84 16.56 -14.17
N THR A 182 1.68 16.87 -13.19
CA THR A 182 3.00 16.26 -13.00
C THR A 182 2.91 14.82 -12.51
N ILE A 183 2.01 14.55 -11.54
CA ILE A 183 1.85 13.25 -10.88
C ILE A 183 0.39 12.83 -10.94
N ARG A 184 0.14 11.57 -11.28
CA ARG A 184 -1.17 10.92 -11.11
C ARG A 184 -1.23 10.29 -9.72
N VAL A 185 -2.37 10.38 -9.07
CA VAL A 185 -2.58 9.82 -7.72
C VAL A 185 -3.84 8.97 -7.72
N ASN A 186 -3.69 7.70 -7.34
CA ASN A 186 -4.79 6.74 -7.27
C ASN A 186 -4.63 5.85 -6.04
N ALA A 187 -5.62 5.01 -5.79
CA ALA A 187 -5.58 4.05 -4.69
C ALA A 187 -6.19 2.70 -5.05
N VAL A 188 -5.78 1.66 -4.31
CA VAL A 188 -6.44 0.37 -4.26
C VAL A 188 -6.91 0.12 -2.84
N ALA A 189 -8.15 -0.32 -2.67
CA ALA A 189 -8.72 -0.74 -1.39
C ALA A 189 -8.94 -2.26 -1.42
N PRO A 190 -8.00 -3.04 -0.89
CA PRO A 190 -8.16 -4.48 -0.80
C PRO A 190 -9.11 -4.87 0.33
N GLY A 191 -9.70 -6.06 0.22
CA GLY A 191 -10.34 -6.75 1.34
C GLY A 191 -9.34 -7.59 2.15
N LEU A 192 -9.83 -8.58 2.89
CA LEU A 192 -9.01 -9.47 3.72
C LEU A 192 -8.10 -10.36 2.87
N LEU A 193 -6.79 -10.08 2.87
CA LEU A 193 -5.78 -10.80 2.08
C LEU A 193 -4.91 -11.75 2.89
N TYR A 194 -4.63 -11.42 4.15
CA TYR A 194 -3.69 -12.14 5.01
C TYR A 194 -4.19 -12.17 6.45
N PRO A 195 -3.81 -13.18 7.24
CA PRO A 195 -4.13 -13.19 8.66
C PRO A 195 -3.58 -11.94 9.37
N SER A 196 -4.36 -11.36 10.28
CA SER A 196 -4.01 -10.15 11.01
C SER A 196 -3.89 -10.43 12.51
N GLY A 197 -2.84 -9.92 13.15
CA GLY A 197 -2.62 -10.02 14.59
C GLY A 197 -2.79 -11.46 15.11
N PRO A 198 -3.68 -11.69 16.10
CA PRO A 198 -3.90 -13.01 16.72
C PRO A 198 -4.82 -13.93 15.91
N GLN A 199 -5.23 -13.56 14.69
CA GLN A 199 -6.16 -14.34 13.88
C GLN A 199 -5.65 -15.74 13.60
N THR A 200 -6.41 -16.79 13.94
CA THR A 200 -6.08 -18.17 13.61
C THR A 200 -6.30 -18.45 12.13
N LEU A 201 -5.63 -19.47 11.60
CA LEU A 201 -5.80 -19.87 10.20
C LEU A 201 -7.24 -20.33 9.89
N ASP A 202 -7.94 -20.93 10.85
CA ASP A 202 -9.33 -21.36 10.67
C ASP A 202 -10.28 -20.15 10.62
N ASN A 203 -10.09 -19.18 11.53
CA ASN A 203 -10.82 -17.91 11.47
C ASN A 203 -10.55 -17.22 10.14
N PHE A 204 -9.28 -17.08 9.71
CA PHE A 204 -8.92 -16.44 8.45
C PHE A 204 -9.59 -17.10 7.25
N LYS A 205 -9.60 -18.43 7.16
CA LYS A 205 -10.27 -19.16 6.06
C LYS A 205 -11.77 -18.86 5.99
N LYS A 206 -12.45 -18.84 7.16
CA LYS A 206 -13.88 -18.50 7.22
C LYS A 206 -14.12 -17.03 6.90
N ALA A 207 -13.36 -16.14 7.51
CA ALA A 207 -13.45 -14.69 7.27
C ALA A 207 -13.18 -14.30 5.81
N GLY A 208 -12.25 -14.98 5.15
CA GLY A 208 -11.93 -14.75 3.74
C GLY A 208 -13.08 -15.02 2.76
N SER A 209 -14.11 -15.75 3.19
CA SER A 209 -15.32 -15.99 2.40
C SER A 209 -16.50 -15.07 2.77
N VAL A 210 -16.33 -14.16 3.74
CA VAL A 210 -17.35 -13.19 4.14
C VAL A 210 -17.29 -11.99 3.19
N ASN A 211 -17.68 -12.22 1.95
CA ASN A 211 -17.78 -11.23 0.86
C ASN A 211 -18.83 -11.71 -0.14
N LEU A 212 -19.25 -10.87 -1.08
CA LEU A 212 -20.31 -11.21 -2.02
C LEU A 212 -19.97 -12.37 -2.96
N LEU A 213 -18.68 -12.54 -3.31
CA LEU A 213 -18.24 -13.64 -4.16
C LEU A 213 -17.99 -14.95 -3.40
N GLN A 214 -18.10 -14.92 -2.06
CA GLN A 214 -17.97 -16.08 -1.14
C GLN A 214 -16.67 -16.87 -1.33
N GLN A 215 -15.57 -16.17 -1.63
CA GLN A 215 -14.26 -16.78 -1.85
C GLN A 215 -13.13 -15.89 -1.35
N PRO A 216 -11.98 -16.46 -0.96
CA PRO A 216 -10.79 -15.70 -0.61
C PRO A 216 -10.34 -14.80 -1.76
N ILE A 217 -9.74 -13.66 -1.41
CA ILE A 217 -9.15 -12.75 -2.38
C ILE A 217 -7.72 -13.20 -2.65
N ASP A 218 -7.39 -13.40 -3.93
CA ASP A 218 -6.02 -13.67 -4.35
C ASP A 218 -5.23 -12.33 -4.37
N PRO A 219 -4.10 -12.23 -3.60
CA PRO A 219 -3.25 -11.07 -3.63
C PRO A 219 -2.77 -10.66 -5.04
N GLU A 220 -2.61 -11.61 -5.96
CA GLU A 220 -2.20 -11.32 -7.34
C GLU A 220 -3.23 -10.43 -8.07
N HIS A 221 -4.53 -10.59 -7.83
CA HIS A 221 -5.55 -9.73 -8.41
C HIS A 221 -5.47 -8.28 -7.89
N VAL A 222 -5.08 -8.12 -6.61
CA VAL A 222 -4.81 -6.78 -6.06
C VAL A 222 -3.58 -6.16 -6.70
N VAL A 223 -2.50 -6.94 -6.90
CA VAL A 223 -1.29 -6.50 -7.59
C VAL A 223 -1.59 -6.07 -9.03
N GLN A 224 -2.45 -6.78 -9.75
CA GLN A 224 -2.91 -6.39 -11.09
C GLN A 224 -3.61 -5.02 -11.08
N CYS A 225 -4.45 -4.73 -10.08
CA CYS A 225 -5.06 -3.40 -9.92
C CYS A 225 -4.00 -2.31 -9.66
N ILE A 226 -2.98 -2.58 -8.84
CA ILE A 226 -1.88 -1.65 -8.56
C ILE A 226 -1.10 -1.35 -9.85
N LEU A 227 -0.70 -2.38 -10.60
CA LEU A 227 -0.01 -2.25 -11.88
C LEU A 227 -0.85 -1.49 -12.91
N PHE A 228 -2.14 -1.79 -13.01
CA PHE A 228 -3.06 -1.10 -13.91
C PHE A 228 -3.10 0.40 -13.62
N LEU A 229 -3.21 0.81 -12.36
CA LEU A 229 -3.20 2.22 -11.95
C LEU A 229 -1.84 2.88 -12.20
N ALA A 230 -0.73 2.17 -11.98
CA ALA A 230 0.61 2.68 -12.23
C ALA A 230 0.84 2.96 -13.72
N GLN A 231 0.34 2.13 -14.61
CA GLN A 231 0.62 2.15 -16.03
C GLN A 231 -0.42 2.91 -16.88
N ASN A 232 -1.68 3.01 -16.43
CA ASN A 232 -2.74 3.66 -17.21
C ASN A 232 -2.71 5.19 -17.06
N PRO A 233 -2.36 5.95 -18.12
CA PRO A 233 -2.21 7.40 -18.04
C PRO A 233 -3.53 8.16 -17.91
N ALA A 234 -4.66 7.55 -18.16
CA ALA A 234 -5.97 8.19 -18.11
C ALA A 234 -6.57 8.25 -16.70
N LEU A 235 -5.94 7.57 -15.71
CA LEU A 235 -6.50 7.46 -14.36
C LEU A 235 -5.75 8.34 -13.36
N THR A 236 -6.48 9.23 -12.70
CA THR A 236 -6.04 9.99 -11.53
C THR A 236 -7.24 10.30 -10.63
N GLY A 237 -7.07 10.33 -9.32
CA GLY A 237 -8.11 10.62 -8.35
C GLY A 237 -9.10 9.47 -8.12
N THR A 238 -8.79 8.23 -8.54
CA THR A 238 -9.67 7.08 -8.41
C THR A 238 -9.20 6.07 -7.38
N THR A 239 -10.15 5.35 -6.78
CA THR A 239 -9.90 4.20 -5.90
C THR A 239 -10.55 2.95 -6.49
N LEU A 240 -9.74 1.93 -6.77
CA LEU A 240 -10.22 0.60 -7.14
C LEU A 240 -10.45 -0.25 -5.88
N ARG A 241 -11.65 -0.82 -5.74
CA ARG A 241 -11.99 -1.75 -4.66
C ARG A 241 -11.72 -3.17 -5.15
N ALA A 242 -10.70 -3.81 -4.59
CA ALA A 242 -10.29 -5.17 -4.94
C ALA A 242 -10.56 -6.10 -3.73
N ASP A 243 -11.85 -6.31 -3.41
CA ASP A 243 -12.30 -6.89 -2.16
C ASP A 243 -13.42 -7.94 -2.29
N ASN A 244 -13.67 -8.45 -3.50
CA ASN A 244 -14.75 -9.41 -3.78
C ASN A 244 -16.14 -8.92 -3.32
N GLY A 245 -16.33 -7.60 -3.21
CA GLY A 245 -17.56 -7.01 -2.69
C GLY A 245 -17.68 -7.08 -1.16
N GLN A 246 -16.59 -7.28 -0.42
CA GLN A 246 -16.60 -7.30 1.05
C GLN A 246 -17.15 -6.00 1.65
N HIS A 247 -16.88 -4.85 1.06
CA HIS A 247 -17.40 -3.56 1.50
C HIS A 247 -18.94 -3.43 1.41
N LEU A 248 -19.63 -4.32 0.70
CA LEU A 248 -21.09 -4.35 0.58
C LEU A 248 -21.75 -5.31 1.58
N VAL A 249 -20.96 -6.04 2.37
CA VAL A 249 -21.45 -6.92 3.43
C VAL A 249 -21.38 -6.16 4.75
N PRO A 250 -22.51 -5.62 5.26
CA PRO A 250 -22.49 -4.84 6.49
C PRO A 250 -22.14 -5.72 7.69
N LEU A 251 -21.16 -5.31 8.47
CA LEU A 251 -20.72 -6.00 9.67
C LEU A 251 -20.66 -5.00 10.84
N GLU A 252 -21.21 -5.39 12.00
CA GLU A 252 -21.16 -4.57 13.21
C GLU A 252 -19.76 -4.51 13.85
N ARG A 253 -18.92 -5.48 13.56
CA ARG A 253 -17.54 -5.62 14.06
C ARG A 253 -16.60 -5.98 12.92
N ASP A 254 -15.30 -5.93 13.15
CA ASP A 254 -14.33 -6.47 12.20
C ASP A 254 -14.63 -7.95 11.89
N VAL A 255 -14.45 -8.36 10.64
CA VAL A 255 -14.80 -9.72 10.18
C VAL A 255 -14.13 -10.82 11.01
N MET A 256 -12.91 -10.59 11.49
CA MET A 256 -12.21 -11.50 12.40
C MET A 256 -12.99 -11.70 13.70
N ASN A 257 -13.51 -10.62 14.30
CA ASN A 257 -14.25 -10.65 15.54
C ASN A 257 -15.63 -11.29 15.37
N VAL A 258 -16.31 -11.05 14.23
CA VAL A 258 -17.59 -11.71 13.91
C VAL A 258 -17.42 -13.22 13.78
N VAL A 259 -16.39 -13.66 13.05
CA VAL A 259 -16.11 -15.10 12.86
C VAL A 259 -15.69 -15.75 14.17
N ASP A 260 -14.90 -15.09 15.03
CA ASP A 260 -14.53 -15.61 16.36
C ASP A 260 -15.75 -15.84 17.25
N GLN A 261 -16.74 -14.96 17.21
CA GLN A 261 -17.99 -15.15 17.95
C GLN A 261 -18.77 -16.36 17.46
N LEU A 262 -18.87 -16.54 16.15
CA LEU A 262 -19.52 -17.72 15.54
C LEU A 262 -18.80 -19.03 15.87
N LEU A 263 -17.47 -19.03 15.95
CA LEU A 263 -16.66 -20.20 16.29
C LEU A 263 -16.75 -20.59 17.77
N LYS A 264 -16.91 -19.59 18.68
CA LYS A 264 -17.05 -19.83 20.13
C LYS A 264 -18.48 -20.23 20.55
N GLY A 265 -19.46 -19.97 19.70
CA GLY A 265 -20.86 -20.33 19.92
C GLY A 265 -21.27 -21.70 19.38
N GLN A 266 -20.34 -22.41 18.75
CA GLN A 266 -20.45 -23.81 18.32
C GLN A 266 -19.74 -24.74 19.31
#